data_fc3bc0831a838895ff8c3ec066f52bdc
#
_entry.id   fc3bc0831a838895ff8c3ec066f52bdc
#
_cell.length_a   1.000
_cell.length_b   1.000
_cell.length_c   1.000
_cell.angle_alpha   90.00
_cell.angle_beta   90.00
_cell.angle_gamma   90.00
#
_symmetry.space_group_name_H-M   'P 1'
#
loop_
_entity.id
_entity.type
_entity.pdbx_description
1 polymer ?
#
loop_
_entity_poly.entity_id
_entity_poly.type
_entity_poly.pdbx_seq_one_letter_code
_entity_poly.pdbx_strand_id
1 'polypeptide(L)'
;MFSNWGFTWGGWLDNRRGEWWLAAQLVLITAHLLPVWPSPAFWGIASWPVLLFCAGLLLLGLGLLMAIQSLISLGTSLSPLPAPKLCGHLVQSGAYSHCRHPLYRALLLCSLGVVIATGSLLHLALLLSLAAVLRRKARFEERGLLHSHPEYSLYVARTPAIAAFVPGLDWR
;
A
#
# COMPACT_ATOMS: atom_id res chain seq x y z
N MET A 1 6.82 8.57 -22.27
CA MET A 1 7.04 7.98 -20.92
C MET A 1 5.85 7.16 -20.43
N PHE A 2 4.61 7.56 -20.68
CA PHE A 2 3.39 6.84 -20.22
C PHE A 2 3.04 5.59 -21.04
N SER A 3 3.47 5.48 -22.30
CA SER A 3 3.21 4.32 -23.17
C SER A 3 3.81 3.00 -22.65
N ASN A 4 4.90 3.07 -21.90
CA ASN A 4 5.58 1.88 -21.34
C ASN A 4 4.86 1.29 -20.12
N TRP A 5 3.86 1.97 -19.55
CA TRP A 5 3.08 1.48 -18.43
C TRP A 5 1.86 0.66 -18.85
N GLY A 6 1.61 0.61 -20.17
CA GLY A 6 0.54 -0.23 -20.73
C GLY A 6 -0.87 0.25 -20.44
N PHE A 7 -1.06 1.54 -20.13
CA PHE A 7 -2.38 2.13 -20.01
C PHE A 7 -3.06 2.17 -21.38
N THR A 8 -4.19 1.49 -21.50
CA THR A 8 -5.06 1.53 -22.67
C THR A 8 -6.50 1.77 -22.24
N TRP A 9 -7.28 2.50 -23.04
CA TRP A 9 -8.71 2.71 -22.75
C TRP A 9 -9.47 1.39 -22.61
N GLY A 10 -9.18 0.39 -23.46
CA GLY A 10 -9.76 -0.95 -23.35
C GLY A 10 -9.38 -1.68 -22.07
N GLY A 11 -8.14 -1.48 -21.56
CA GLY A 11 -7.68 -2.05 -20.28
C GLY A 11 -8.52 -1.59 -19.09
N TRP A 12 -8.90 -0.31 -19.04
CA TRP A 12 -9.76 0.24 -17.99
C TRP A 12 -11.16 -0.37 -17.98
N LEU A 13 -11.73 -0.71 -19.14
CA LEU A 13 -13.04 -1.35 -19.23
C LEU A 13 -12.97 -2.82 -18.81
N ASP A 14 -11.92 -3.53 -19.23
CA ASP A 14 -11.77 -4.99 -19.04
C ASP A 14 -11.05 -5.37 -17.74
N ASN A 15 -10.42 -4.40 -17.06
CA ASN A 15 -9.61 -4.62 -15.84
C ASN A 15 -8.54 -5.73 -16.00
N ARG A 16 -7.99 -5.90 -17.19
CA ARG A 16 -7.07 -7.01 -17.52
C ARG A 16 -5.76 -6.96 -16.76
N ARG A 17 -5.29 -5.77 -16.40
CA ARG A 17 -4.03 -5.53 -15.67
C ARG A 17 -4.26 -5.11 -14.23
N GLY A 18 -5.50 -5.12 -13.76
CA GLY A 18 -5.85 -4.71 -12.40
C GLY A 18 -5.97 -3.20 -12.23
N GLU A 19 -6.37 -2.48 -13.28
CA GLU A 19 -6.54 -1.02 -13.28
C GLU A 19 -7.49 -0.56 -12.17
N TRP A 20 -8.54 -1.32 -11.90
CA TRP A 20 -9.51 -0.99 -10.85
C TRP A 20 -8.91 -1.06 -9.45
N TRP A 21 -7.91 -1.93 -9.22
CA TRP A 21 -7.18 -1.95 -7.94
C TRP A 21 -6.38 -0.68 -7.74
N LEU A 22 -5.78 -0.15 -8.82
CA LEU A 22 -5.08 1.13 -8.79
C LEU A 22 -6.05 2.27 -8.52
N ALA A 23 -7.21 2.31 -9.23
CA ALA A 23 -8.24 3.34 -9.02
C ALA A 23 -8.75 3.31 -7.57
N ALA A 24 -9.12 2.14 -7.05
CA ALA A 24 -9.58 1.99 -5.67
C ALA A 24 -8.52 2.46 -4.66
N GLN A 25 -7.26 2.11 -4.88
CA GLN A 25 -6.15 2.57 -4.04
C GLN A 25 -6.03 4.09 -4.04
N LEU A 26 -6.08 4.74 -5.23
CA LEU A 26 -5.97 6.19 -5.34
C LEU A 26 -7.15 6.91 -4.69
N VAL A 27 -8.37 6.41 -4.89
CA VAL A 27 -9.58 6.95 -4.23
C VAL A 27 -9.44 6.88 -2.72
N LEU A 28 -9.02 5.73 -2.17
CA LEU A 28 -8.86 5.56 -0.73
C LEU A 28 -7.74 6.44 -0.15
N ILE A 29 -6.61 6.59 -0.86
CA ILE A 29 -5.53 7.50 -0.44
C ILE A 29 -6.04 8.94 -0.43
N THR A 30 -6.73 9.37 -1.49
CA THR A 30 -7.27 10.74 -1.58
C THR A 30 -8.35 10.99 -0.52
N ALA A 31 -9.15 9.97 -0.19
CA ALA A 31 -10.16 10.06 0.86
C ALA A 31 -9.58 10.33 2.26
N HIS A 32 -8.28 10.09 2.50
CA HIS A 32 -7.63 10.50 3.75
C HIS A 32 -7.47 12.02 3.89
N LEU A 33 -7.77 12.79 2.85
CA LEU A 33 -7.85 14.25 2.92
C LEU A 33 -9.21 14.76 3.39
N LEU A 34 -10.19 13.87 3.59
CA LEU A 34 -11.50 14.23 4.13
C LEU A 34 -11.38 14.72 5.58
N PRO A 35 -12.34 15.56 6.04
CA PRO A 35 -12.33 16.04 7.40
C PRO A 35 -12.51 14.89 8.42
N VAL A 36 -12.00 15.12 9.62
CA VAL A 36 -12.12 14.20 10.76
C VAL A 36 -13.60 13.96 11.08
N TRP A 37 -14.06 12.71 11.06
CA TRP A 37 -15.45 12.37 11.36
C TRP A 37 -15.56 11.00 12.06
N PRO A 38 -16.43 10.89 13.09
CA PRO A 38 -16.86 12.02 13.91
C PRO A 38 -15.66 12.72 14.54
N SER A 39 -15.81 14.00 14.85
CA SER A 39 -14.76 14.73 15.57
C SER A 39 -14.62 14.21 16.99
N PRO A 40 -13.46 14.33 17.66
CA PRO A 40 -13.27 13.94 19.06
C PRO A 40 -14.30 14.60 20.00
N ALA A 41 -14.74 15.82 19.70
CA ALA A 41 -15.78 16.53 20.45
C ALA A 41 -17.12 15.79 20.47
N PHE A 42 -17.45 15.00 19.45
CA PHE A 42 -18.64 14.14 19.43
C PHE A 42 -18.63 13.10 20.57
N TRP A 43 -17.46 12.69 21.01
CA TRP A 43 -17.25 11.75 22.12
C TRP A 43 -17.02 12.43 23.46
N GLY A 44 -17.27 13.75 23.57
CA GLY A 44 -17.01 14.53 24.77
C GLY A 44 -15.52 14.80 25.01
N ILE A 45 -14.65 14.56 24.03
CA ILE A 45 -13.23 14.84 24.12
C ILE A 45 -12.99 16.28 23.62
N ALA A 46 -12.73 17.20 24.54
CA ALA A 46 -12.56 18.63 24.20
C ALA A 46 -11.38 18.88 23.25
N SER A 47 -10.28 18.09 23.38
CA SER A 47 -9.14 18.15 22.47
C SER A 47 -8.51 16.77 22.36
N TRP A 48 -8.04 16.44 21.14
CA TRP A 48 -7.30 15.19 20.92
C TRP A 48 -5.95 15.23 21.64
N PRO A 49 -5.53 14.14 22.32
CA PRO A 49 -4.28 14.15 23.09
C PRO A 49 -3.07 14.46 22.21
N VAL A 50 -2.30 15.47 22.60
CA VAL A 50 -1.12 15.92 21.84
C VAL A 50 -0.11 14.79 21.61
N LEU A 51 0.06 13.91 22.59
CA LEU A 51 0.94 12.75 22.46
C LEU A 51 0.53 11.84 21.30
N LEU A 52 -0.79 11.54 21.16
CA LEU A 52 -1.32 10.74 20.05
C LEU A 52 -1.18 11.47 18.72
N PHE A 53 -1.44 12.78 18.71
CA PHE A 53 -1.22 13.59 17.52
C PHE A 53 0.23 13.54 17.06
N CYS A 54 1.20 13.77 17.94
CA CYS A 54 2.63 13.70 17.63
C CYS A 54 3.06 12.28 17.20
N ALA A 55 2.58 11.24 17.89
CA ALA A 55 2.86 9.85 17.53
C ALA A 55 2.31 9.51 16.13
N GLY A 56 1.12 9.98 15.81
CA GLY A 56 0.53 9.79 14.49
C GLY A 56 1.33 10.49 13.39
N LEU A 57 1.78 11.73 13.63
CA LEU A 57 2.64 12.45 12.68
C LEU A 57 4.00 11.75 12.49
N LEU A 58 4.57 11.21 13.55
CA LEU A 58 5.81 10.43 13.46
C LEU A 58 5.63 9.20 12.59
N LEU A 59 4.54 8.44 12.78
CA LEU A 59 4.22 7.27 11.96
C LEU A 59 3.97 7.66 10.50
N LEU A 60 3.28 8.76 10.25
CA LEU A 60 3.07 9.29 8.91
C LEU A 60 4.42 9.61 8.24
N GLY A 61 5.31 10.32 8.94
CA GLY A 61 6.65 10.64 8.45
C GLY A 61 7.49 9.40 8.14
N LEU A 62 7.48 8.40 9.05
CA LEU A 62 8.16 7.12 8.82
C LEU A 62 7.57 6.37 7.61
N GLY A 63 6.25 6.36 7.46
CA GLY A 63 5.59 5.77 6.30
C GLY A 63 6.00 6.43 4.99
N LEU A 64 6.06 7.77 4.96
CA LEU A 64 6.53 8.51 3.77
C LEU A 64 7.99 8.19 3.43
N LEU A 65 8.87 8.12 4.42
CA LEU A 65 10.27 7.73 4.21
C LEU A 65 10.38 6.31 3.64
N MET A 66 9.61 5.36 4.20
CA MET A 66 9.55 3.99 3.67
C MET A 66 8.99 3.94 2.23
N ALA A 67 8.01 4.78 1.89
CA ALA A 67 7.49 4.87 0.54
C ALA A 67 8.57 5.35 -0.44
N ILE A 68 9.31 6.39 -0.09
CA ILE A 68 10.43 6.91 -0.89
C ILE A 68 11.50 5.83 -1.08
N GLN A 69 11.92 5.15 -0.02
CA GLN A 69 12.89 4.06 -0.09
C GLN A 69 12.40 2.92 -0.99
N SER A 70 11.12 2.58 -0.92
CA SER A 70 10.51 1.54 -1.76
C SER A 70 10.53 1.93 -3.23
N LEU A 71 10.20 3.17 -3.56
CA LEU A 71 10.23 3.69 -4.93
C LEU A 71 11.66 3.72 -5.49
N ILE A 72 12.64 4.16 -4.69
CA ILE A 72 14.05 4.16 -5.07
C ILE A 72 14.53 2.73 -5.34
N SER A 73 14.19 1.79 -4.44
CA SER A 73 14.58 0.38 -4.59
C SER A 73 13.98 -0.27 -5.84
N LEU A 74 12.78 0.14 -6.25
CA LEU A 74 12.12 -0.39 -7.44
C LEU A 74 12.69 0.19 -8.75
N GLY A 75 13.10 1.44 -8.72
CA GLY A 75 13.76 2.12 -9.84
C GLY A 75 13.00 1.95 -11.16
N THR A 76 13.67 1.44 -12.19
CA THR A 76 13.11 1.21 -13.54
C THR A 76 12.04 0.10 -13.59
N SER A 77 12.00 -0.78 -12.58
CA SER A 77 10.98 -1.84 -12.46
C SER A 77 9.63 -1.30 -11.97
N LEU A 78 9.54 -0.02 -11.60
CA LEU A 78 8.30 0.60 -11.14
C LEU A 78 7.19 0.45 -12.18
N SER A 79 6.08 -0.14 -11.76
CA SER A 79 4.81 -0.16 -12.49
C SER A 79 3.69 0.22 -11.53
N PRO A 80 2.83 1.19 -11.86
CA PRO A 80 1.66 1.50 -11.05
C PRO A 80 0.57 0.44 -11.15
N LEU A 81 0.56 -0.30 -12.28
CA LEU A 81 -0.38 -1.39 -12.50
C LEU A 81 0.09 -2.68 -11.85
N PRO A 82 -0.85 -3.52 -11.32
CA PRO A 82 -0.53 -4.78 -10.69
C PRO A 82 0.07 -5.83 -11.62
N ALA A 83 -0.20 -5.74 -12.94
CA ALA A 83 0.41 -6.66 -13.88
C ALA A 83 1.91 -6.39 -14.01
N PRO A 84 2.77 -7.42 -13.87
CA PRO A 84 4.21 -7.27 -14.03
C PRO A 84 4.57 -6.73 -15.43
N LYS A 85 5.63 -5.93 -15.52
CA LYS A 85 6.20 -5.56 -16.82
C LYS A 85 6.78 -6.80 -17.50
N LEU A 86 6.52 -6.96 -18.79
CA LEU A 86 6.99 -8.12 -19.59
C LEU A 86 8.51 -8.34 -19.57
N CYS A 87 9.30 -7.31 -19.26
CA CYS A 87 10.76 -7.35 -19.16
C CYS A 87 11.26 -6.77 -17.84
N GLY A 88 10.48 -6.82 -16.77
CA GLY A 88 10.87 -6.31 -15.45
C GLY A 88 11.80 -7.29 -14.75
N HIS A 89 12.90 -6.79 -14.14
CA HIS A 89 13.70 -7.59 -13.23
C HIS A 89 13.00 -7.75 -11.89
N LEU A 90 13.06 -8.95 -11.32
CA LEU A 90 12.57 -9.21 -9.96
C LEU A 90 13.48 -8.52 -8.93
N VAL A 91 12.97 -7.47 -8.28
CA VAL A 91 13.69 -6.73 -7.25
C VAL A 91 13.49 -7.43 -5.91
N GLN A 92 14.58 -7.86 -5.27
CA GLN A 92 14.59 -8.53 -3.95
C GLN A 92 15.54 -7.83 -2.97
N SER A 93 16.14 -6.69 -3.35
CA SER A 93 17.14 -5.95 -2.56
C SER A 93 16.55 -4.67 -1.97
N GLY A 94 17.29 -4.00 -1.09
CA GLY A 94 16.86 -2.77 -0.45
C GLY A 94 15.61 -2.96 0.40
N ALA A 95 14.59 -2.12 0.22
CA ALA A 95 13.32 -2.24 0.94
C ALA A 95 12.62 -3.60 0.73
N TYR A 96 12.86 -4.25 -0.42
CA TYR A 96 12.27 -5.53 -0.82
C TYR A 96 12.93 -6.74 -0.14
N SER A 97 14.08 -6.59 0.50
CA SER A 97 14.67 -7.68 1.29
C SER A 97 13.92 -7.98 2.59
N HIS A 98 13.13 -7.03 3.09
CA HIS A 98 12.42 -7.13 4.37
C HIS A 98 10.95 -7.50 4.23
N CYS A 99 10.31 -7.11 3.12
CA CYS A 99 8.96 -7.54 2.75
C CYS A 99 8.75 -7.41 1.25
N ARG A 100 7.81 -8.21 0.69
CA ARG A 100 7.57 -8.27 -0.76
C ARG A 100 6.85 -7.04 -1.30
N HIS A 101 6.06 -6.36 -0.44
CA HIS A 101 5.29 -5.17 -0.81
C HIS A 101 5.58 -3.98 0.13
N PRO A 102 6.84 -3.47 0.15
CA PRO A 102 7.24 -2.42 1.09
C PRO A 102 6.49 -1.10 0.84
N LEU A 103 6.11 -0.78 -0.40
CA LEU A 103 5.29 0.39 -0.70
C LEU A 103 3.89 0.27 -0.10
N TYR A 104 3.28 -0.93 -0.11
CA TYR A 104 1.96 -1.13 0.52
C TYR A 104 2.04 -1.05 2.03
N ARG A 105 3.09 -1.59 2.62
CA ARG A 105 3.40 -1.43 4.05
C ARG A 105 3.51 0.05 4.42
N ALA A 106 4.23 0.83 3.63
CA ALA A 106 4.39 2.28 3.81
C ALA A 106 3.05 3.02 3.78
N LEU A 107 2.19 2.72 2.80
CA LEU A 107 0.86 3.32 2.69
C LEU A 107 -0.03 2.99 3.90
N LEU A 108 0.00 1.75 4.38
CA LEU A 108 -0.74 1.37 5.59
C LEU A 108 -0.20 2.07 6.83
N LEU A 109 1.11 2.26 6.93
CA LEU A 109 1.73 2.98 8.04
C LEU A 109 1.34 4.47 8.00
N CYS A 110 1.32 5.11 6.83
CA CYS A 110 0.83 6.47 6.66
C CYS A 110 -0.64 6.59 7.10
N SER A 111 -1.48 5.69 6.62
CA SER A 111 -2.90 5.66 6.97
C SER A 111 -3.12 5.47 8.47
N LEU A 112 -2.37 4.56 9.11
CA LEU A 112 -2.41 4.35 10.55
C LEU A 112 -1.95 5.61 11.31
N GLY A 113 -0.93 6.30 10.81
CA GLY A 113 -0.47 7.58 11.34
C GLY A 113 -1.59 8.62 11.36
N VAL A 114 -2.35 8.75 10.27
CA VAL A 114 -3.52 9.64 10.21
C VAL A 114 -4.59 9.23 11.21
N VAL A 115 -4.92 7.95 11.33
CA VAL A 115 -5.89 7.44 12.32
C VAL A 115 -5.49 7.82 13.73
N ILE A 116 -4.24 7.59 14.12
CA ILE A 116 -3.74 7.88 15.47
C ILE A 116 -3.67 9.40 15.71
N ALA A 117 -3.27 10.19 14.70
CA ALA A 117 -3.20 11.65 14.82
C ALA A 117 -4.58 12.29 14.99
N THR A 118 -5.62 11.70 14.42
CA THR A 118 -6.95 12.33 14.35
C THR A 118 -8.01 11.68 15.24
N GLY A 119 -7.83 10.41 15.63
CA GLY A 119 -8.85 9.66 16.37
C GLY A 119 -10.15 9.44 15.60
N SER A 120 -10.12 9.51 14.27
CA SER A 120 -11.29 9.50 13.41
C SER A 120 -11.71 8.09 13.01
N LEU A 121 -12.98 7.74 13.24
CA LEU A 121 -13.54 6.46 12.79
C LEU A 121 -13.62 6.37 11.26
N LEU A 122 -13.85 7.49 10.58
CA LEU A 122 -13.78 7.53 9.11
C LEU A 122 -12.41 7.07 8.62
N HIS A 123 -11.34 7.64 9.19
CA HIS A 123 -9.98 7.29 8.79
C HIS A 123 -9.62 5.85 9.17
N LEU A 124 -10.15 5.33 10.29
CA LEU A 124 -10.03 3.91 10.63
C LEU A 124 -10.71 3.02 9.57
N ALA A 125 -11.92 3.36 9.15
CA ALA A 125 -12.62 2.63 8.09
C ALA A 125 -11.84 2.71 6.75
N LEU A 126 -11.27 3.86 6.42
CA LEU A 126 -10.41 4.03 5.24
C LEU A 126 -9.13 3.17 5.33
N LEU A 127 -8.49 3.11 6.49
CA LEU A 127 -7.34 2.23 6.73
C LEU A 127 -7.69 0.76 6.49
N LEU A 128 -8.79 0.28 7.06
CA LEU A 128 -9.23 -1.11 6.91
C LEU A 128 -9.59 -1.42 5.45
N SER A 129 -10.27 -0.50 4.77
CA SER A 129 -10.60 -0.61 3.35
C SER A 129 -9.34 -0.62 2.48
N LEU A 130 -8.38 0.26 2.77
CA LEU A 130 -7.09 0.31 2.07
C LEU A 130 -6.31 -0.99 2.28
N ALA A 131 -6.28 -1.53 3.50
CA ALA A 131 -5.62 -2.81 3.79
C ALA A 131 -6.25 -3.96 2.98
N ALA A 132 -7.59 -4.01 2.88
CA ALA A 132 -8.29 -5.01 2.09
C ALA A 132 -7.97 -4.89 0.59
N VAL A 133 -7.96 -3.67 0.05
CA VAL A 133 -7.63 -3.42 -1.36
C VAL A 133 -6.17 -3.78 -1.65
N LEU A 134 -5.22 -3.31 -0.84
CA LEU A 134 -3.79 -3.59 -1.04
C LEU A 134 -3.47 -5.08 -0.89
N ARG A 135 -4.10 -5.79 0.05
CA ARG A 135 -3.98 -7.25 0.17
C ARG A 135 -4.42 -7.98 -1.09
N ARG A 136 -5.58 -7.61 -1.65
CA ARG A 136 -6.09 -8.24 -2.88
C ARG A 136 -5.22 -7.89 -4.08
N LYS A 137 -4.79 -6.64 -4.19
CA LYS A 137 -3.88 -6.17 -5.22
C LYS A 137 -2.55 -6.92 -5.17
N ALA A 138 -1.93 -7.04 -3.98
CA ALA A 138 -0.68 -7.77 -3.78
C ALA A 138 -0.80 -9.23 -4.23
N ARG A 139 -1.87 -9.92 -3.86
CA ARG A 139 -2.12 -11.30 -4.29
C ARG A 139 -2.32 -11.44 -5.81
N PHE A 140 -2.90 -10.42 -6.43
CA PHE A 140 -3.03 -10.40 -7.88
C PHE A 140 -1.66 -10.23 -8.55
N GLU A 141 -0.82 -9.33 -8.06
CA GLU A 141 0.56 -9.11 -8.52
C GLU A 141 1.41 -10.38 -8.36
N GLU A 142 1.35 -11.02 -7.20
CA GLU A 142 2.13 -12.23 -6.90
C GLU A 142 1.77 -13.39 -7.83
N ARG A 143 0.50 -13.54 -8.21
CA ARG A 143 0.10 -14.55 -9.20
C ARG A 143 0.77 -14.33 -10.56
N GLY A 144 0.85 -13.06 -10.99
CA GLY A 144 1.56 -12.69 -12.21
C GLY A 144 3.06 -12.93 -12.11
N LEU A 145 3.66 -12.59 -10.95
CA LEU A 145 5.09 -12.80 -10.70
C LEU A 145 5.46 -14.29 -10.66
N LEU A 146 4.66 -15.13 -10.01
CA LEU A 146 4.87 -16.58 -9.99
C LEU A 146 4.81 -17.21 -11.39
N HIS A 147 4.01 -16.64 -12.29
CA HIS A 147 3.94 -17.12 -13.66
C HIS A 147 5.13 -16.68 -14.51
N SER A 148 5.64 -15.46 -14.30
CA SER A 148 6.74 -14.90 -15.09
C SER A 148 8.14 -15.15 -14.51
N HIS A 149 8.24 -15.45 -13.19
CA HIS A 149 9.49 -15.65 -12.46
C HIS A 149 9.40 -16.89 -11.57
N PRO A 150 9.78 -18.08 -12.04
CA PRO A 150 9.74 -19.33 -11.24
C PRO A 150 10.49 -19.23 -9.91
N GLU A 151 11.60 -18.47 -9.88
CA GLU A 151 12.40 -18.19 -8.68
C GLU A 151 11.66 -17.38 -7.60
N TYR A 152 10.54 -16.74 -7.95
CA TYR A 152 9.72 -15.96 -7.02
C TYR A 152 9.18 -16.83 -5.86
N SER A 153 8.97 -18.12 -6.08
CA SER A 153 8.53 -19.07 -5.06
C SER A 153 9.48 -19.13 -3.86
N LEU A 154 10.79 -19.10 -4.09
CA LEU A 154 11.81 -19.08 -3.04
C LEU A 154 11.79 -17.78 -2.25
N TYR A 155 11.51 -16.67 -2.92
CA TYR A 155 11.39 -15.36 -2.29
C TYR A 155 10.14 -15.30 -1.40
N VAL A 156 9.00 -15.83 -1.85
CA VAL A 156 7.76 -15.95 -1.06
C VAL A 156 8.00 -16.74 0.24
N ALA A 157 8.72 -17.85 0.17
CA ALA A 157 8.96 -18.71 1.33
C ALA A 157 9.79 -18.02 2.43
N ARG A 158 10.65 -17.06 2.07
CA ARG A 158 11.59 -16.41 3.00
C ARG A 158 11.15 -15.04 3.47
N THR A 159 10.31 -14.34 2.69
CA THR A 159 10.02 -12.93 2.89
C THR A 159 8.51 -12.72 3.13
N PRO A 160 8.11 -12.01 4.19
CA PRO A 160 6.70 -11.72 4.46
C PRO A 160 6.10 -10.83 3.36
N ALA A 161 4.77 -10.91 3.18
CA ALA A 161 4.09 -10.17 2.14
C ALA A 161 4.11 -8.65 2.38
N ILE A 162 3.28 -8.15 3.29
CA ILE A 162 3.17 -6.73 3.63
C ILE A 162 3.71 -6.47 5.04
N ALA A 163 3.17 -7.17 6.04
CA ALA A 163 3.58 -7.02 7.44
C ALA A 163 3.70 -8.38 8.10
N ALA A 164 4.91 -8.71 8.57
CA ALA A 164 5.18 -9.96 9.26
C ALA A 164 4.29 -10.10 10.51
N PHE A 165 3.82 -11.31 10.76
CA PHE A 165 3.01 -11.69 11.92
C PHE A 165 1.64 -10.99 12.03
N VAL A 166 1.23 -10.18 11.05
CA VAL A 166 -0.10 -9.58 11.02
C VAL A 166 -1.04 -10.49 10.24
N PRO A 167 -2.10 -11.04 10.90
CA PRO A 167 -3.06 -11.91 10.23
C PRO A 167 -3.65 -11.25 8.98
N GLY A 168 -3.58 -11.95 7.85
CA GLY A 168 -4.08 -11.47 6.57
C GLY A 168 -3.18 -10.50 5.81
N LEU A 169 -2.11 -9.97 6.41
CA LEU A 169 -1.08 -9.16 5.75
C LEU A 169 0.26 -9.90 5.60
N ASP A 170 0.37 -11.08 6.19
CA ASP A 170 1.44 -12.04 5.92
C ASP A 170 0.83 -13.33 5.37
N TRP A 171 1.32 -13.75 4.21
CA TRP A 171 1.04 -15.05 3.60
C TRP A 171 2.31 -15.55 2.93
N ARG A 172 2.73 -16.73 3.33
CA ARG A 172 3.91 -17.44 2.87
C ARG A 172 3.55 -18.82 2.36
#